data_e70d05fb1f18b21991a3abe4a0c675b5
#
_entry.id   e70d05fb1f18b21991a3abe4a0c675b5
#
_cell.length_a   1.000
_cell.length_b   1.000
_cell.length_c   1.000
_cell.angle_alpha   90.00
_cell.angle_beta   90.00
_cell.angle_gamma   90.00
#
_symmetry.space_group_name_H-M   'P 1'
#
loop_
_entity.id
_entity.type
_entity.pdbx_description
1 polymer ?
#
loop_
_entity_poly.entity_id
_entity_poly.type
_entity_poly.pdbx_seq_one_letter_code
_entity_poly.pdbx_strand_id
1 'polypeptide(L)'
;MHFKIKRLKLLNALAKAARAVSIRSPLPVLTGVKFDLQRDRLILTGSDSDITIQTVIYADDDLMIYHEGAVVLNSRYILEIVRKINSDDIEIEIIDGLLTRIKGSQIEFNLNGTDPIEYPRIDLSKTGTHFLINSMILKDIISETKFAASDKETRPILTGINFKARNQQLECIATDSYRLAKKTISIDEDITFNITIPKLSLDEISKIIEKDETIELYVSDRKVLFVFDNNIVQTRLIDGTYPDTSRLIPSQFDYTLAISKNDLINAIDRVSLLLSEQNNIVKLDMSQNEVMLSSYQQEIGSVEENLTSSTYEGDNLSISFSSKYANDAIKSFSGENITILFTGEMKPFIIKDQEKDDLLQLVLPVRTY
;
A
#
# COMPACT_ATOMS: atom_id res chain seq x y z
N MET A 1 -2.72 -19.43 -30.35
CA MET A 1 -3.46 -18.31 -29.70
C MET A 1 -3.75 -17.25 -30.76
N HIS A 2 -5.02 -16.83 -30.92
CA HIS A 2 -5.39 -15.77 -31.84
C HIS A 2 -6.66 -15.06 -31.35
N PHE A 3 -6.63 -13.74 -31.17
CA PHE A 3 -7.76 -12.94 -30.74
C PHE A 3 -7.63 -11.49 -31.21
N LYS A 4 -8.77 -10.80 -31.24
CA LYS A 4 -8.88 -9.36 -31.46
C LYS A 4 -9.56 -8.70 -30.26
N ILE A 5 -9.05 -7.57 -29.79
CA ILE A 5 -9.51 -6.92 -28.56
C ILE A 5 -9.45 -5.39 -28.68
N LYS A 6 -10.35 -4.69 -28.00
CA LYS A 6 -10.25 -3.24 -27.79
C LYS A 6 -8.98 -2.90 -27.02
N ARG A 7 -8.16 -2.01 -27.59
CA ARG A 7 -6.84 -1.62 -27.04
C ARG A 7 -6.92 -1.17 -25.59
N LEU A 8 -7.89 -0.32 -25.24
CA LEU A 8 -8.01 0.20 -23.87
C LEU A 8 -8.38 -0.90 -22.86
N LYS A 9 -9.23 -1.86 -23.27
CA LYS A 9 -9.61 -3.01 -22.42
C LYS A 9 -8.40 -3.89 -22.12
N LEU A 10 -7.58 -4.19 -23.14
CA LEU A 10 -6.34 -4.93 -22.99
C LEU A 10 -5.33 -4.16 -22.15
N LEU A 11 -5.14 -2.85 -22.42
CA LEU A 11 -4.19 -2.00 -21.70
C LEU A 11 -4.48 -1.97 -20.19
N ASN A 12 -5.74 -1.79 -19.82
CA ASN A 12 -6.15 -1.73 -18.41
C ASN A 12 -5.88 -3.06 -17.70
N ALA A 13 -6.27 -4.18 -18.29
CA ALA A 13 -6.05 -5.49 -17.69
C ALA A 13 -4.54 -5.85 -17.62
N LEU A 14 -3.80 -5.56 -18.70
CA LEU A 14 -2.36 -5.79 -18.77
C LEU A 14 -1.60 -4.93 -17.75
N ALA A 15 -2.00 -3.66 -17.58
CA ALA A 15 -1.40 -2.77 -16.58
C ALA A 15 -1.60 -3.28 -15.15
N LYS A 16 -2.74 -3.91 -14.84
CA LYS A 16 -3.00 -4.55 -13.54
C LYS A 16 -2.09 -5.77 -13.33
N ALA A 17 -2.06 -6.71 -14.27
CA ALA A 17 -1.23 -7.91 -14.18
C ALA A 17 0.27 -7.57 -14.11
N ALA A 18 0.71 -6.57 -14.88
CA ALA A 18 2.11 -6.14 -14.93
C ALA A 18 2.63 -5.55 -13.60
N ARG A 19 1.76 -5.14 -12.68
CA ARG A 19 2.15 -4.63 -11.36
C ARG A 19 2.81 -5.69 -10.47
N ALA A 20 2.49 -6.98 -10.70
CA ALA A 20 3.14 -8.07 -10.00
C ALA A 20 4.43 -8.56 -10.68
N VAL A 21 4.86 -7.95 -11.77
CA VAL A 21 6.05 -8.37 -12.51
C VAL A 21 7.27 -7.60 -12.05
N SER A 22 8.31 -8.31 -11.58
CA SER A 22 9.61 -7.73 -11.26
C SER A 22 10.59 -7.89 -12.42
N ILE A 23 11.22 -6.79 -12.83
CA ILE A 23 12.29 -6.80 -13.84
C ILE A 23 13.58 -7.50 -13.35
N ARG A 24 13.69 -7.71 -12.03
CA ARG A 24 14.84 -8.36 -11.37
C ARG A 24 14.51 -9.75 -10.85
N SER A 25 13.50 -10.42 -11.42
CA SER A 25 13.14 -11.76 -11.00
C SER A 25 14.30 -12.75 -11.25
N PRO A 26 14.61 -13.66 -10.29
CA PRO A 26 15.57 -14.73 -10.50
C PRO A 26 15.10 -15.75 -11.55
N LEU A 27 13.80 -15.81 -11.84
CA LEU A 27 13.21 -16.63 -12.89
C LEU A 27 12.89 -15.75 -14.11
N PRO A 28 13.62 -15.89 -15.24
CA PRO A 28 13.44 -15.02 -16.41
C PRO A 28 12.00 -15.00 -16.94
N VAL A 29 11.27 -16.10 -16.89
CA VAL A 29 9.88 -16.19 -17.34
C VAL A 29 8.94 -15.27 -16.55
N LEU A 30 9.25 -14.96 -15.28
CA LEU A 30 8.47 -14.03 -14.44
C LEU A 30 8.73 -12.54 -14.77
N THR A 31 9.62 -12.22 -15.71
CA THR A 31 9.71 -10.85 -16.27
C THR A 31 8.62 -10.59 -17.32
N GLY A 32 7.84 -11.61 -17.63
CA GLY A 32 6.73 -11.55 -18.56
C GLY A 32 5.36 -11.66 -17.91
N VAL A 33 4.33 -11.27 -18.66
CA VAL A 33 2.93 -11.55 -18.35
C VAL A 33 2.51 -12.77 -19.15
N LYS A 34 1.91 -13.74 -18.48
CA LYS A 34 1.33 -14.91 -19.14
C LYS A 34 -0.04 -14.52 -19.70
N PHE A 35 -0.21 -14.75 -21.00
CA PHE A 35 -1.47 -14.70 -21.71
C PHE A 35 -2.00 -16.14 -21.82
N ASP A 36 -3.19 -16.40 -21.34
CA ASP A 36 -3.86 -17.68 -21.42
C ASP A 36 -5.26 -17.44 -22.01
N LEU A 37 -5.40 -17.71 -23.29
CA LEU A 37 -6.63 -17.51 -24.05
C LEU A 37 -7.43 -18.81 -24.10
N GLN A 38 -8.56 -18.81 -23.48
CA GLN A 38 -9.54 -19.90 -23.42
C GLN A 38 -10.73 -19.60 -24.34
N ARG A 39 -11.69 -20.51 -24.42
CA ARG A 39 -12.86 -20.38 -25.31
C ARG A 39 -13.69 -19.14 -25.09
N ASP A 40 -13.79 -18.69 -23.85
CA ASP A 40 -14.69 -17.65 -23.40
C ASP A 40 -14.01 -16.47 -22.70
N ARG A 41 -12.67 -16.51 -22.57
CA ARG A 41 -11.94 -15.51 -21.83
C ARG A 41 -10.45 -15.44 -22.16
N LEU A 42 -9.86 -14.28 -21.91
CA LEU A 42 -8.41 -14.07 -21.83
C LEU A 42 -8.00 -13.87 -20.37
N ILE A 43 -7.07 -14.67 -19.88
CA ILE A 43 -6.50 -14.56 -18.54
C ILE A 43 -5.09 -14.00 -18.66
N LEU A 44 -4.85 -12.88 -17.99
CA LEU A 44 -3.52 -12.27 -17.88
C LEU A 44 -2.98 -12.49 -16.46
N THR A 45 -1.79 -13.08 -16.36
CA THR A 45 -1.16 -13.36 -15.06
C THR A 45 0.23 -12.77 -15.01
N GLY A 46 0.49 -11.92 -14.02
CA GLY A 46 1.83 -11.45 -13.63
C GLY A 46 2.19 -11.96 -12.25
N SER A 47 3.47 -12.24 -12.01
CA SER A 47 3.97 -12.68 -10.70
C SER A 47 5.45 -12.40 -10.55
N ASP A 48 5.90 -12.14 -9.30
CA ASP A 48 7.32 -12.11 -8.93
C ASP A 48 7.69 -13.20 -7.92
N SER A 49 6.80 -14.16 -7.68
CA SER A 49 6.81 -15.23 -6.67
C SER A 49 6.26 -14.85 -5.30
N ASP A 50 6.25 -13.59 -4.91
CA ASP A 50 5.69 -13.12 -3.64
C ASP A 50 4.28 -12.57 -3.81
N ILE A 51 4.06 -11.81 -4.88
CA ILE A 51 2.74 -11.35 -5.30
C ILE A 51 2.39 -11.92 -6.69
N THR A 52 1.14 -12.26 -6.88
CA THR A 52 0.56 -12.65 -8.17
C THR A 52 -0.72 -11.86 -8.40
N ILE A 53 -0.85 -11.29 -9.58
CA ILE A 53 -2.06 -10.62 -10.02
C ILE A 53 -2.56 -11.32 -11.28
N GLN A 54 -3.78 -11.84 -11.20
CA GLN A 54 -4.50 -12.41 -12.33
C GLN A 54 -5.72 -11.55 -12.65
N THR A 55 -5.85 -11.16 -13.91
CA THR A 55 -7.00 -10.39 -14.41
C THR A 55 -7.65 -11.16 -15.54
N VAL A 56 -8.98 -11.26 -15.51
CA VAL A 56 -9.77 -12.00 -16.50
C VAL A 56 -10.55 -11.01 -17.37
N ILE A 57 -10.50 -11.21 -18.68
CA ILE A 57 -11.33 -10.50 -19.66
C ILE A 57 -12.24 -11.54 -20.32
N TYR A 58 -13.53 -11.45 -20.09
CA TYR A 58 -14.52 -12.32 -20.73
C TYR A 58 -14.76 -11.89 -22.17
N ALA A 59 -15.05 -12.88 -23.03
CA ALA A 59 -15.43 -12.65 -24.43
C ALA A 59 -16.74 -11.89 -24.49
N ASP A 60 -16.75 -10.84 -25.28
CA ASP A 60 -17.88 -9.98 -25.60
C ASP A 60 -17.61 -9.26 -26.95
N ASP A 61 -18.36 -8.21 -27.27
CA ASP A 61 -18.15 -7.43 -28.48
C ASP A 61 -16.77 -6.76 -28.57
N ASP A 62 -16.08 -6.61 -27.44
CA ASP A 62 -14.75 -6.01 -27.33
C ASP A 62 -13.61 -7.03 -27.34
N LEU A 63 -13.89 -8.33 -27.14
CA LEU A 63 -12.92 -9.44 -27.19
C LEU A 63 -13.46 -10.58 -28.07
N MET A 64 -12.93 -10.69 -29.29
CA MET A 64 -13.24 -11.77 -30.21
C MET A 64 -12.13 -12.82 -30.16
N ILE A 65 -12.47 -14.07 -29.86
CA ILE A 65 -11.54 -15.18 -29.73
C ILE A 65 -11.64 -16.06 -30.97
N TYR A 66 -10.50 -16.28 -31.67
CA TYR A 66 -10.44 -17.11 -32.86
C TYR A 66 -9.83 -18.49 -32.56
N HIS A 67 -8.69 -18.53 -31.84
CA HIS A 67 -7.99 -19.77 -31.49
C HIS A 67 -7.41 -19.68 -30.08
N GLU A 68 -7.74 -20.66 -29.24
CA GLU A 68 -7.19 -20.83 -27.88
C GLU A 68 -5.66 -20.97 -27.91
N GLY A 69 -5.02 -20.80 -26.77
CA GLY A 69 -3.59 -21.01 -26.58
C GLY A 69 -3.00 -20.08 -25.53
N ALA A 70 -1.71 -20.23 -25.29
CA ALA A 70 -1.02 -19.44 -24.28
C ALA A 70 0.39 -19.05 -24.70
N VAL A 71 0.90 -17.94 -24.16
CA VAL A 71 2.27 -17.46 -24.33
C VAL A 71 2.65 -16.55 -23.18
N VAL A 72 3.93 -16.47 -22.84
CA VAL A 72 4.45 -15.45 -21.93
C VAL A 72 5.15 -14.37 -22.75
N LEU A 73 4.70 -13.12 -22.60
CA LEU A 73 5.29 -11.98 -23.30
C LEU A 73 5.98 -11.06 -22.28
N ASN A 74 7.17 -10.57 -22.61
CA ASN A 74 7.91 -9.66 -21.74
C ASN A 74 7.05 -8.45 -21.39
N SER A 75 6.82 -8.23 -20.08
CA SER A 75 5.88 -7.26 -19.54
C SER A 75 6.16 -5.84 -20.02
N ARG A 76 7.43 -5.42 -20.01
CA ARG A 76 7.84 -4.08 -20.44
C ARG A 76 7.48 -3.80 -21.91
N TYR A 77 7.83 -4.74 -22.78
CA TYR A 77 7.62 -4.56 -24.21
C TYR A 77 6.15 -4.62 -24.59
N ILE A 78 5.41 -5.62 -24.14
CA ILE A 78 3.99 -5.75 -24.50
C ILE A 78 3.17 -4.57 -23.96
N LEU A 79 3.44 -4.10 -22.73
CA LEU A 79 2.74 -2.96 -22.16
C LEU A 79 2.99 -1.66 -22.96
N GLU A 80 4.26 -1.39 -23.34
CA GLU A 80 4.61 -0.21 -24.13
C GLU A 80 4.06 -0.29 -25.56
N ILE A 81 4.06 -1.47 -26.19
CA ILE A 81 3.45 -1.68 -27.52
C ILE A 81 1.96 -1.35 -27.45
N VAL A 82 1.20 -1.97 -26.55
CA VAL A 82 -0.24 -1.76 -26.41
C VAL A 82 -0.56 -0.30 -26.05
N ARG A 83 0.28 0.36 -25.25
CA ARG A 83 0.12 1.76 -24.90
C ARG A 83 0.30 2.69 -26.11
N LYS A 84 1.28 2.40 -26.98
CA LYS A 84 1.68 3.28 -28.08
C LYS A 84 1.01 3.00 -29.43
N ILE A 85 0.42 1.82 -29.61
CA ILE A 85 -0.36 1.54 -30.83
C ILE A 85 -1.51 2.54 -30.93
N ASN A 86 -1.54 3.25 -32.05
CA ASN A 86 -2.63 4.16 -32.39
C ASN A 86 -3.73 3.43 -33.20
N SER A 87 -4.49 2.58 -32.50
CA SER A 87 -5.61 1.80 -33.05
C SER A 87 -6.62 1.54 -31.94
N ASP A 88 -7.91 1.52 -32.29
CA ASP A 88 -8.96 1.17 -31.33
C ASP A 88 -8.97 -0.33 -31.03
N ASP A 89 -8.64 -1.14 -32.02
CA ASP A 89 -8.55 -2.58 -31.93
C ASP A 89 -7.09 -3.05 -32.07
N ILE A 90 -6.74 -4.09 -31.33
CA ILE A 90 -5.47 -4.81 -31.47
C ILE A 90 -5.77 -6.28 -31.73
N GLU A 91 -5.07 -6.84 -32.72
CA GLU A 91 -5.08 -8.26 -33.00
C GLU A 91 -3.76 -8.88 -32.54
N ILE A 92 -3.84 -9.96 -31.79
CA ILE A 92 -2.67 -10.70 -31.27
C ILE A 92 -2.76 -12.16 -31.68
N GLU A 93 -1.70 -12.66 -32.34
CA GLU A 93 -1.63 -14.00 -32.88
C GLU A 93 -0.24 -14.61 -32.70
N ILE A 94 -0.16 -15.88 -32.30
CA ILE A 94 1.06 -16.67 -32.39
C ILE A 94 1.16 -17.22 -33.81
N ILE A 95 2.20 -16.80 -34.55
CA ILE A 95 2.35 -17.10 -35.98
C ILE A 95 3.32 -18.24 -36.26
N ASP A 96 4.39 -18.40 -35.46
CA ASP A 96 5.38 -19.48 -35.63
C ASP A 96 6.03 -19.76 -34.28
N GLY A 97 5.97 -20.99 -33.83
CA GLY A 97 6.48 -21.39 -32.51
C GLY A 97 5.87 -20.54 -31.40
N LEU A 98 6.64 -19.60 -30.86
CA LEU A 98 6.19 -18.63 -29.83
C LEU A 98 6.29 -17.17 -30.32
N LEU A 99 6.65 -16.95 -31.59
CA LEU A 99 6.68 -15.62 -32.17
C LEU A 99 5.25 -15.07 -32.25
N THR A 100 5.02 -13.99 -31.55
CA THR A 100 3.69 -13.37 -31.38
C THR A 100 3.63 -12.08 -32.18
N ARG A 101 2.70 -12.04 -33.11
CA ARG A 101 2.36 -10.86 -33.91
C ARG A 101 1.32 -10.02 -33.18
N ILE A 102 1.57 -8.73 -33.07
CA ILE A 102 0.69 -7.73 -32.45
C ILE A 102 0.43 -6.67 -33.50
N LYS A 103 -0.81 -6.61 -33.98
CA LYS A 103 -1.21 -5.76 -35.10
C LYS A 103 -2.21 -4.69 -34.68
N GLY A 104 -1.93 -3.44 -35.04
CA GLY A 104 -2.88 -2.33 -35.08
C GLY A 104 -3.30 -2.02 -36.51
N SER A 105 -3.96 -0.86 -36.77
CA SER A 105 -4.46 -0.50 -38.08
C SER A 105 -3.37 -0.37 -39.16
N GLN A 106 -2.22 0.22 -38.83
CA GLN A 106 -1.12 0.52 -39.77
C GLN A 106 0.26 0.09 -39.24
N ILE A 107 0.31 -0.66 -38.13
CA ILE A 107 1.55 -1.06 -37.48
C ILE A 107 1.47 -2.51 -37.02
N GLU A 108 2.58 -3.21 -37.18
CA GLU A 108 2.74 -4.59 -36.76
C GLU A 108 4.05 -4.75 -35.98
N PHE A 109 3.96 -5.45 -34.85
CA PHE A 109 5.11 -5.86 -34.06
C PHE A 109 5.17 -7.37 -34.01
N ASN A 110 6.39 -7.91 -34.09
CA ASN A 110 6.66 -9.31 -33.87
C ASN A 110 7.52 -9.45 -32.60
N LEU A 111 6.95 -10.04 -31.55
CA LEU A 111 7.58 -10.19 -30.24
C LEU A 111 7.82 -11.67 -29.94
N ASN A 112 9.06 -12.02 -29.62
CA ASN A 112 9.38 -13.37 -29.18
C ASN A 112 8.72 -13.65 -27.82
N GLY A 113 7.95 -14.71 -27.74
CA GLY A 113 7.36 -15.20 -26.51
C GLY A 113 8.24 -16.25 -25.82
N THR A 114 7.89 -16.57 -24.58
CA THR A 114 8.43 -17.68 -23.80
C THR A 114 7.36 -18.74 -23.61
N ASP A 115 7.77 -19.99 -23.49
CA ASP A 115 6.86 -21.13 -23.33
C ASP A 115 6.06 -20.97 -22.01
N PRO A 116 4.73 -20.98 -22.05
CA PRO A 116 3.89 -20.90 -20.87
C PRO A 116 4.06 -22.07 -19.89
N ILE A 117 4.66 -23.20 -20.33
CA ILE A 117 4.99 -24.34 -19.47
C ILE A 117 6.09 -23.98 -18.46
N GLU A 118 7.00 -23.08 -18.82
CA GLU A 118 8.05 -22.59 -17.92
C GLU A 118 7.49 -21.68 -16.81
N TYR A 119 6.27 -21.14 -16.99
CA TYR A 119 5.65 -20.29 -15.98
C TYR A 119 5.25 -21.12 -14.76
N PRO A 120 5.64 -20.73 -13.53
CA PRO A 120 5.33 -21.50 -12.33
C PRO A 120 3.82 -21.73 -12.19
N ARG A 121 3.45 -22.90 -11.70
CA ARG A 121 2.05 -23.14 -11.30
C ARG A 121 1.75 -22.35 -10.04
N ILE A 122 0.79 -21.44 -10.14
CA ILE A 122 0.33 -20.59 -9.05
C ILE A 122 -0.99 -21.13 -8.54
N ASP A 123 -1.05 -21.47 -7.27
CA ASP A 123 -2.27 -21.95 -6.63
C ASP A 123 -3.11 -20.76 -6.16
N LEU A 124 -4.12 -20.40 -6.92
CA LEU A 124 -5.11 -19.36 -6.61
C LEU A 124 -6.40 -19.95 -6.01
N SER A 125 -6.33 -21.13 -5.40
CA SER A 125 -7.47 -21.73 -4.74
C SER A 125 -7.97 -20.87 -3.57
N LYS A 126 -9.30 -20.68 -3.51
CA LYS A 126 -10.00 -19.94 -2.46
C LYS A 126 -10.13 -20.83 -1.21
N THR A 127 -9.08 -20.87 -0.39
CA THR A 127 -9.02 -21.71 0.82
C THR A 127 -8.64 -20.90 2.05
N GLY A 128 -9.07 -21.35 3.23
CA GLY A 128 -8.77 -20.71 4.51
C GLY A 128 -9.95 -19.90 5.06
N THR A 129 -9.67 -19.00 6.00
CA THR A 129 -10.67 -18.13 6.61
C THR A 129 -11.14 -17.09 5.59
N HIS A 130 -12.45 -17.06 5.36
CA HIS A 130 -13.09 -16.15 4.41
C HIS A 130 -13.79 -15.02 5.15
N PHE A 131 -13.63 -13.78 4.65
CA PHE A 131 -14.40 -12.62 5.09
C PHE A 131 -14.48 -11.56 3.97
N LEU A 132 -15.40 -10.62 4.17
CA LEU A 132 -15.67 -9.54 3.23
C LEU A 132 -15.14 -8.21 3.78
N ILE A 133 -14.60 -7.38 2.91
CA ILE A 133 -14.22 -6.01 3.24
C ILE A 133 -14.61 -5.07 2.10
N ASN A 134 -15.05 -3.88 2.45
CA ASN A 134 -15.25 -2.83 1.45
C ASN A 134 -13.89 -2.36 0.90
N SER A 135 -13.79 -2.18 -0.40
CA SER A 135 -12.56 -1.81 -1.09
C SER A 135 -12.01 -0.46 -0.66
N MET A 136 -12.87 0.52 -0.36
CA MET A 136 -12.43 1.84 0.10
C MET A 136 -11.91 1.77 1.53
N ILE A 137 -12.54 0.97 2.40
CA ILE A 137 -12.04 0.70 3.76
C ILE A 137 -10.65 0.04 3.70
N LEU A 138 -10.43 -0.92 2.80
CA LEU A 138 -9.10 -1.52 2.61
C LEU A 138 -8.07 -0.49 2.13
N LYS A 139 -8.43 0.40 1.22
CA LYS A 139 -7.55 1.51 0.78
C LYS A 139 -7.21 2.45 1.92
N ASP A 140 -8.18 2.79 2.77
CA ASP A 140 -7.95 3.63 3.95
C ASP A 140 -7.00 2.93 4.93
N ILE A 141 -7.22 1.65 5.25
CA ILE A 141 -6.29 0.86 6.08
C ILE A 141 -4.87 0.95 5.53
N ILE A 142 -4.69 0.71 4.23
CA ILE A 142 -3.37 0.73 3.59
C ILE A 142 -2.74 2.12 3.65
N SER A 143 -3.47 3.17 3.27
CA SER A 143 -2.95 4.54 3.22
C SER A 143 -2.61 5.10 4.60
N GLU A 144 -3.42 4.74 5.60
CA GLU A 144 -3.30 5.23 6.97
C GLU A 144 -2.27 4.46 7.82
N THR A 145 -1.77 3.30 7.33
CA THR A 145 -0.84 2.47 8.10
C THR A 145 0.49 2.17 7.41
N LYS A 146 0.52 2.03 6.07
CA LYS A 146 1.71 1.51 5.35
C LYS A 146 2.99 2.32 5.59
N PHE A 147 2.87 3.64 5.79
CA PHE A 147 4.02 4.53 5.98
C PHE A 147 4.79 4.22 7.27
N ALA A 148 4.13 3.64 8.27
CA ALA A 148 4.75 3.26 9.54
C ALA A 148 5.50 1.92 9.48
N ALA A 149 5.29 1.10 8.44
CA ALA A 149 6.03 -0.14 8.27
C ALA A 149 7.48 0.12 7.85
N SER A 150 8.41 -0.74 8.33
CA SER A 150 9.84 -0.63 8.07
C SER A 150 10.18 -0.78 6.59
N ASP A 151 11.20 -0.04 6.13
CA ASP A 151 11.87 -0.27 4.84
C ASP A 151 13.08 -1.22 4.96
N LYS A 152 13.47 -1.57 6.20
CA LYS A 152 14.66 -2.37 6.48
C LYS A 152 14.30 -3.85 6.66
N GLU A 153 14.94 -4.71 5.88
CA GLU A 153 14.76 -6.16 5.94
C GLU A 153 15.46 -6.85 7.12
N THR A 154 16.16 -6.10 7.98
CA THR A 154 16.79 -6.64 9.19
C THR A 154 15.79 -7.28 10.15
N ARG A 155 14.54 -6.84 10.12
CA ARG A 155 13.40 -7.43 10.84
C ARG A 155 12.23 -7.56 9.85
N PRO A 156 12.20 -8.64 9.03
CA PRO A 156 11.24 -8.78 7.93
C PRO A 156 9.79 -8.62 8.36
N ILE A 157 9.41 -9.12 9.54
CA ILE A 157 8.05 -9.03 10.05
C ILE A 157 7.52 -7.59 10.17
N LEU A 158 8.40 -6.59 10.33
CA LEU A 158 8.05 -5.17 10.41
C LEU A 158 7.93 -4.50 9.03
N THR A 159 8.28 -5.18 7.94
CA THR A 159 8.10 -4.64 6.58
C THR A 159 6.68 -4.80 6.04
N GLY A 160 5.81 -5.41 6.83
CA GLY A 160 4.40 -5.60 6.51
C GLY A 160 3.47 -4.86 7.47
N ILE A 161 2.19 -4.93 7.14
CA ILE A 161 1.10 -4.51 8.01
C ILE A 161 0.51 -5.77 8.65
N ASN A 162 0.42 -5.78 9.97
CA ASN A 162 -0.19 -6.88 10.72
C ASN A 162 -1.71 -6.71 10.74
N PHE A 163 -2.43 -7.73 10.29
CA PHE A 163 -3.88 -7.84 10.30
C PHE A 163 -4.27 -8.88 11.35
N LYS A 164 -4.98 -8.45 12.38
CA LYS A 164 -5.44 -9.29 13.48
C LYS A 164 -6.94 -9.17 13.63
N ALA A 165 -7.65 -10.24 13.30
CA ALA A 165 -9.10 -10.35 13.50
C ALA A 165 -9.40 -11.11 14.79
N ARG A 166 -10.31 -10.57 15.60
CA ARG A 166 -10.85 -11.20 16.80
C ARG A 166 -12.09 -10.43 17.30
N ASN A 167 -13.12 -11.16 17.78
CA ASN A 167 -14.32 -10.58 18.39
C ASN A 167 -14.97 -9.53 17.47
N GLN A 168 -15.17 -9.85 16.21
CA GLN A 168 -15.77 -8.96 15.18
C GLN A 168 -15.02 -7.62 15.01
N GLN A 169 -13.73 -7.60 15.33
CA GLN A 169 -12.87 -6.46 15.05
C GLN A 169 -11.67 -6.90 14.21
N LEU A 170 -11.28 -6.06 13.27
CA LEU A 170 -10.03 -6.16 12.53
C LEU A 170 -9.13 -5.01 12.94
N GLU A 171 -8.01 -5.36 13.58
CA GLU A 171 -6.95 -4.46 13.96
C GLU A 171 -5.81 -4.56 12.95
N CYS A 172 -5.42 -3.44 12.35
CA CYS A 172 -4.35 -3.34 11.37
C CYS A 172 -3.23 -2.46 11.94
N ILE A 173 -2.02 -3.02 12.11
CA ILE A 173 -0.91 -2.34 12.76
C ILE A 173 0.32 -2.37 11.87
N ALA A 174 1.01 -1.24 11.78
CA ALA A 174 2.34 -1.13 11.20
C ALA A 174 3.28 -0.37 12.14
N THR A 175 4.56 -0.77 12.21
CA THR A 175 5.59 -0.09 12.99
C THR A 175 6.98 -0.36 12.42
N ASP A 176 7.87 0.65 12.53
CA ASP A 176 9.30 0.53 12.24
C ASP A 176 10.18 0.60 13.52
N SER A 177 9.55 0.50 14.70
CA SER A 177 10.12 0.68 16.05
C SER A 177 10.31 2.13 16.49
N TYR A 178 10.08 3.13 15.64
CA TYR A 178 10.15 4.56 15.97
C TYR A 178 8.79 5.25 15.89
N ARG A 179 7.87 4.66 15.18
CA ARG A 179 6.48 5.08 15.02
C ARG A 179 5.57 3.87 14.88
N LEU A 180 4.29 4.06 15.10
CA LEU A 180 3.27 3.04 14.95
C LEU A 180 2.00 3.66 14.42
N ALA A 181 1.38 2.97 13.47
CA ALA A 181 0.04 3.27 12.97
C ALA A 181 -0.89 2.10 13.34
N LYS A 182 -2.05 2.41 13.89
CA LYS A 182 -3.06 1.43 14.24
C LYS A 182 -4.42 1.88 13.74
N LYS A 183 -5.03 1.08 12.86
CA LYS A 183 -6.41 1.23 12.41
C LYS A 183 -7.24 0.07 12.94
N THR A 184 -8.43 0.36 13.47
CA THR A 184 -9.36 -0.66 13.99
C THR A 184 -10.71 -0.47 13.32
N ILE A 185 -11.24 -1.52 12.71
CA ILE A 185 -12.57 -1.52 12.09
C ILE A 185 -13.42 -2.66 12.64
N SER A 186 -14.74 -2.51 12.62
CA SER A 186 -15.67 -3.61 12.87
C SER A 186 -15.85 -4.45 11.61
N ILE A 187 -15.96 -5.76 11.77
CA ILE A 187 -16.28 -6.73 10.73
C ILE A 187 -17.51 -7.54 11.15
N ASP A 188 -18.29 -7.97 10.19
CA ASP A 188 -19.54 -8.72 10.50
C ASP A 188 -19.27 -10.15 10.93
N GLU A 189 -18.18 -10.75 10.42
CA GLU A 189 -17.83 -12.15 10.68
C GLU A 189 -17.10 -12.29 12.02
N ASP A 190 -17.50 -13.30 12.81
CA ASP A 190 -16.75 -13.72 14.01
C ASP A 190 -15.62 -14.68 13.63
N ILE A 191 -14.51 -14.10 13.18
CA ILE A 191 -13.32 -14.81 12.71
C ILE A 191 -12.12 -14.50 13.58
N THR A 192 -11.16 -15.41 13.57
CA THR A 192 -9.90 -15.22 14.31
C THR A 192 -8.72 -15.58 13.41
N PHE A 193 -7.85 -14.61 13.18
CA PHE A 193 -6.54 -14.81 12.55
C PHE A 193 -5.56 -13.71 12.99
N ASN A 194 -4.27 -13.95 12.75
CA ASN A 194 -3.20 -12.99 12.97
C ASN A 194 -2.13 -13.21 11.90
N ILE A 195 -2.08 -12.33 10.91
CA ILE A 195 -1.21 -12.44 9.73
C ILE A 195 -0.48 -11.13 9.48
N THR A 196 0.66 -11.20 8.80
CA THR A 196 1.38 -10.00 8.35
C THR A 196 1.51 -10.02 6.83
N ILE A 197 0.95 -9.01 6.20
CA ILE A 197 0.93 -8.85 4.74
C ILE A 197 2.01 -7.85 4.34
N PRO A 198 2.87 -8.15 3.35
CA PRO A 198 3.90 -7.22 2.88
C PRO A 198 3.29 -5.87 2.44
N LYS A 199 3.87 -4.76 2.92
CA LYS A 199 3.37 -3.41 2.56
C LYS A 199 3.41 -3.14 1.06
N LEU A 200 4.41 -3.69 0.34
CA LEU A 200 4.54 -3.53 -1.11
C LEU A 200 3.40 -4.22 -1.86
N SER A 201 3.00 -5.42 -1.42
CA SER A 201 1.86 -6.12 -2.00
C SER A 201 0.56 -5.37 -1.77
N LEU A 202 0.34 -4.86 -0.55
CA LEU A 202 -0.83 -4.04 -0.23
C LEU A 202 -0.86 -2.74 -1.04
N ASP A 203 0.29 -2.13 -1.27
CA ASP A 203 0.39 -0.93 -2.10
C ASP A 203 -0.02 -1.22 -3.56
N GLU A 204 0.39 -2.36 -4.13
CA GLU A 204 -0.04 -2.75 -5.47
C GLU A 204 -1.53 -3.10 -5.52
N ILE A 205 -2.09 -3.76 -4.49
CA ILE A 205 -3.54 -4.01 -4.36
C ILE A 205 -4.31 -2.68 -4.34
N SER A 206 -3.88 -1.72 -3.53
CA SER A 206 -4.53 -0.40 -3.44
C SER A 206 -4.61 0.33 -4.78
N LYS A 207 -3.59 0.17 -5.65
CA LYS A 207 -3.51 0.82 -6.96
C LYS A 207 -4.43 0.20 -8.01
N ILE A 208 -4.85 -1.06 -7.86
CA ILE A 208 -5.74 -1.74 -8.79
C ILE A 208 -7.23 -1.68 -8.39
N ILE A 209 -7.51 -1.21 -7.18
CA ILE A 209 -8.88 -0.93 -6.72
C ILE A 209 -9.33 0.39 -7.36
N GLU A 210 -10.28 0.33 -8.29
CA GLU A 210 -10.74 1.48 -9.09
C GLU A 210 -12.10 2.02 -8.65
N LYS A 211 -12.92 1.20 -8.01
CA LYS A 211 -14.29 1.54 -7.62
C LYS A 211 -14.61 1.06 -6.20
N ASP A 212 -15.69 1.56 -5.65
CA ASP A 212 -16.26 1.08 -4.42
C ASP A 212 -16.98 -0.26 -4.67
N GLU A 213 -16.45 -1.33 -4.08
CA GLU A 213 -16.95 -2.69 -4.22
C GLU A 213 -16.56 -3.56 -3.02
N THR A 214 -17.18 -4.72 -2.92
CA THR A 214 -16.81 -5.71 -1.92
C THR A 214 -15.64 -6.56 -2.40
N ILE A 215 -14.64 -6.71 -1.56
CA ILE A 215 -13.49 -7.59 -1.76
C ILE A 215 -13.67 -8.83 -0.89
N GLU A 216 -13.58 -10.01 -1.50
CA GLU A 216 -13.50 -11.27 -0.77
C GLU A 216 -12.04 -11.55 -0.39
N LEU A 217 -11.78 -11.79 0.90
CA LEU A 217 -10.47 -12.23 1.37
C LEU A 217 -10.51 -13.70 1.78
N TYR A 218 -9.46 -14.43 1.38
CA TYR A 218 -9.24 -15.81 1.81
C TYR A 218 -7.86 -15.89 2.47
N VAL A 219 -7.86 -16.06 3.79
CA VAL A 219 -6.65 -16.07 4.63
C VAL A 219 -6.28 -17.52 4.94
N SER A 220 -5.09 -17.93 4.53
CA SER A 220 -4.49 -19.21 4.88
C SER A 220 -3.18 -19.02 5.63
N ASP A 221 -2.50 -20.10 6.04
CA ASP A 221 -1.27 -20.03 6.85
C ASP A 221 -0.12 -19.30 6.17
N ARG A 222 -0.06 -19.31 4.83
CA ARG A 222 1.11 -18.79 4.08
C ARG A 222 0.77 -17.73 3.05
N LYS A 223 -0.50 -17.55 2.74
CA LYS A 223 -0.94 -16.63 1.69
C LYS A 223 -2.29 -16.02 2.03
N VAL A 224 -2.55 -14.88 1.46
CA VAL A 224 -3.89 -14.27 1.40
C VAL A 224 -4.25 -13.99 -0.05
N LEU A 225 -5.51 -14.27 -0.39
CA LEU A 225 -6.11 -13.91 -1.67
C LEU A 225 -7.08 -12.76 -1.46
N PHE A 226 -7.07 -11.84 -2.42
CA PHE A 226 -8.04 -10.76 -2.58
C PHE A 226 -8.76 -11.00 -3.91
N VAL A 227 -10.08 -11.12 -3.88
CA VAL A 227 -10.91 -11.39 -5.06
C VAL A 227 -11.93 -10.28 -5.20
N PHE A 228 -11.87 -9.55 -6.29
CA PHE A 228 -12.78 -8.44 -6.58
C PHE A 228 -12.86 -8.18 -8.08
N ASP A 229 -14.02 -7.79 -8.55
CA ASP A 229 -14.30 -7.63 -9.98
C ASP A 229 -13.81 -8.86 -10.77
N ASN A 230 -12.98 -8.68 -11.75
CA ASN A 230 -12.34 -9.74 -12.54
C ASN A 230 -10.88 -10.00 -12.13
N ASN A 231 -10.50 -9.63 -10.91
CA ASN A 231 -9.12 -9.73 -10.43
C ASN A 231 -9.01 -10.73 -9.28
N ILE A 232 -7.94 -11.48 -9.28
CA ILE A 232 -7.47 -12.27 -8.14
C ILE A 232 -6.05 -11.82 -7.85
N VAL A 233 -5.83 -11.35 -6.63
CA VAL A 233 -4.49 -11.02 -6.14
C VAL A 233 -4.12 -11.95 -5.02
N GLN A 234 -3.01 -12.66 -5.18
CA GLN A 234 -2.42 -13.47 -4.13
C GLN A 234 -1.14 -12.81 -3.65
N THR A 235 -0.93 -12.77 -2.34
CA THR A 235 0.38 -12.45 -1.78
C THR A 235 0.78 -13.43 -0.70
N ARG A 236 2.08 -13.72 -0.61
CA ARG A 236 2.66 -14.47 0.51
C ARG A 236 2.60 -13.64 1.78
N LEU A 237 2.41 -14.32 2.90
CA LEU A 237 2.49 -13.71 4.22
C LEU A 237 3.94 -13.65 4.69
N ILE A 238 4.27 -12.67 5.52
CA ILE A 238 5.57 -12.60 6.17
C ILE A 238 5.57 -13.50 7.38
N ASP A 239 6.49 -14.45 7.42
CA ASP A 239 6.65 -15.39 8.52
C ASP A 239 7.13 -14.69 9.80
N GLY A 240 6.65 -15.18 10.94
CA GLY A 240 7.08 -14.73 12.27
C GLY A 240 5.94 -14.15 13.09
N THR A 241 6.25 -13.84 14.34
CA THR A 241 5.30 -13.23 15.28
C THR A 241 5.47 -11.71 15.29
N TYR A 242 4.39 -11.00 14.96
CA TYR A 242 4.38 -9.55 15.07
C TYR A 242 4.52 -9.11 16.53
N PRO A 243 5.32 -8.08 16.85
CA PRO A 243 5.52 -7.64 18.25
C PRO A 243 4.19 -7.22 18.89
N ASP A 244 4.03 -7.52 20.17
CA ASP A 244 2.93 -6.96 20.96
C ASP A 244 3.15 -5.45 21.16
N THR A 245 2.30 -4.65 20.55
CA THR A 245 2.34 -3.19 20.62
C THR A 245 1.38 -2.60 21.65
N SER A 246 0.56 -3.42 22.30
CA SER A 246 -0.48 -2.95 23.24
C SER A 246 0.10 -2.15 24.42
N ARG A 247 1.31 -2.52 24.88
CA ARG A 247 2.01 -1.84 25.98
C ARG A 247 2.68 -0.53 25.58
N LEU A 248 2.79 -0.25 24.29
CA LEU A 248 3.40 0.98 23.78
C LEU A 248 2.40 2.14 23.78
N ILE A 249 1.11 1.83 23.74
CA ILE A 249 0.03 2.82 23.65
C ILE A 249 -0.39 3.19 25.08
N PRO A 250 -0.13 4.42 25.54
CA PRO A 250 -0.59 4.89 26.86
C PRO A 250 -2.11 4.91 26.93
N SER A 251 -2.65 4.71 28.13
CA SER A 251 -4.09 4.77 28.40
C SER A 251 -4.53 6.06 29.11
N GLN A 252 -3.56 6.82 29.62
CA GLN A 252 -3.79 8.10 30.32
C GLN A 252 -2.83 9.14 29.79
N PHE A 253 -3.26 10.38 29.70
CA PHE A 253 -2.52 11.50 29.15
C PHE A 253 -2.65 12.71 30.07
N ASP A 254 -1.54 13.37 30.30
CA ASP A 254 -1.45 14.54 31.17
C ASP A 254 -1.50 15.86 30.39
N TYR A 255 -1.24 15.78 29.05
CA TYR A 255 -1.15 16.96 28.19
C TYR A 255 -1.89 16.71 26.88
N THR A 256 -2.61 17.74 26.43
CA THR A 256 -3.40 17.69 25.20
C THR A 256 -3.14 18.91 24.33
N LEU A 257 -2.83 18.71 23.06
CA LEU A 257 -2.72 19.77 22.05
C LEU A 257 -3.74 19.52 20.95
N ALA A 258 -4.71 20.42 20.80
CA ALA A 258 -5.67 20.44 19.70
C ALA A 258 -5.25 21.47 18.66
N ILE A 259 -5.18 21.09 17.39
CA ILE A 259 -4.72 21.96 16.31
C ILE A 259 -5.28 21.53 14.95
N SER A 260 -5.41 22.50 14.02
CA SER A 260 -5.71 22.19 12.63
C SER A 260 -4.58 21.35 12.02
N LYS A 261 -4.96 20.25 11.36
CA LYS A 261 -4.02 19.37 10.65
C LYS A 261 -3.13 20.13 9.67
N ASN A 262 -3.75 20.98 8.84
CA ASN A 262 -3.05 21.74 7.82
C ASN A 262 -2.10 22.78 8.40
N ASP A 263 -2.50 23.46 9.50
CA ASP A 263 -1.64 24.43 10.16
C ASP A 263 -0.38 23.78 10.71
N LEU A 264 -0.52 22.59 11.34
CA LEU A 264 0.61 21.87 11.88
C LEU A 264 1.54 21.30 10.77
N ILE A 265 0.97 20.74 9.69
CA ILE A 265 1.75 20.29 8.53
C ILE A 265 2.57 21.43 7.96
N ASN A 266 1.93 22.58 7.71
CA ASN A 266 2.57 23.75 7.15
C ASN A 266 3.67 24.31 8.08
N ALA A 267 3.45 24.32 9.38
CA ALA A 267 4.44 24.73 10.37
C ALA A 267 5.64 23.78 10.40
N ILE A 268 5.39 22.45 10.44
CA ILE A 268 6.45 21.44 10.37
C ILE A 268 7.27 21.60 9.06
N ASP A 269 6.62 21.80 7.93
CA ASP A 269 7.28 22.00 6.65
C ASP A 269 8.18 23.24 6.66
N ARG A 270 7.70 24.38 7.23
CA ARG A 270 8.49 25.61 7.37
C ARG A 270 9.71 25.45 8.30
N VAL A 271 9.51 24.90 9.49
CA VAL A 271 10.62 24.73 10.45
C VAL A 271 11.61 23.65 10.01
N SER A 272 11.22 22.77 9.08
CA SER A 272 12.09 21.74 8.52
C SER A 272 12.98 22.24 7.39
N LEU A 273 12.81 23.48 6.89
CA LEU A 273 13.61 24.01 5.76
C LEU A 273 15.12 24.06 6.03
N LEU A 274 15.51 24.22 7.30
CA LEU A 274 16.93 24.26 7.69
C LEU A 274 17.49 22.88 8.05
N LEU A 275 16.65 21.83 8.04
CA LEU A 275 17.04 20.48 8.43
C LEU A 275 17.51 19.66 7.24
N SER A 276 18.31 18.63 7.49
CA SER A 276 18.73 17.63 6.51
C SER A 276 17.94 16.34 6.67
N GLU A 277 17.98 15.45 5.67
CA GLU A 277 17.33 14.12 5.77
C GLU A 277 17.88 13.29 6.94
N GLN A 278 19.16 13.46 7.30
CA GLN A 278 19.82 12.73 8.39
C GLN A 278 19.53 13.35 9.77
N ASN A 279 19.24 14.65 9.82
CA ASN A 279 18.91 15.37 11.05
C ASN A 279 17.60 16.16 10.82
N ASN A 280 16.47 15.46 11.00
CA ASN A 280 15.13 16.01 10.80
C ASN A 280 14.37 16.20 12.12
N ILE A 281 15.08 16.64 13.17
CA ILE A 281 14.51 16.80 14.51
C ILE A 281 13.95 18.21 14.67
N VAL A 282 12.72 18.29 15.12
CA VAL A 282 12.04 19.52 15.55
C VAL A 282 11.73 19.43 17.02
N LYS A 283 11.62 20.59 17.67
CA LYS A 283 11.28 20.75 19.08
C LYS A 283 9.96 21.49 19.21
N LEU A 284 9.07 20.98 20.04
CA LEU A 284 7.78 21.56 20.38
C LEU A 284 7.81 21.94 21.87
N ASP A 285 7.77 23.22 22.14
CA ASP A 285 7.69 23.81 23.48
C ASP A 285 6.25 24.30 23.70
N MET A 286 5.60 23.79 24.73
CA MET A 286 4.19 24.07 25.02
C MET A 286 4.00 24.60 26.44
N SER A 287 3.23 25.66 26.55
CA SER A 287 2.77 26.22 27.81
C SER A 287 1.32 26.71 27.67
N GLN A 288 0.68 27.10 28.75
CA GLN A 288 -0.69 27.63 28.70
C GLN A 288 -0.84 28.89 27.84
N ASN A 289 0.25 29.62 27.63
CA ASN A 289 0.22 30.91 26.92
C ASN A 289 0.75 30.80 25.49
N GLU A 290 1.55 29.78 25.17
CA GLU A 290 2.26 29.72 23.92
C GLU A 290 2.58 28.28 23.55
N VAL A 291 2.46 27.95 22.26
CA VAL A 291 2.92 26.70 21.65
C VAL A 291 3.88 27.03 20.53
N MET A 292 5.14 26.70 20.70
CA MET A 292 6.22 27.07 19.78
C MET A 292 6.84 25.82 19.17
N LEU A 293 6.92 25.78 17.86
CA LEU A 293 7.64 24.76 17.10
C LEU A 293 8.95 25.35 16.60
N SER A 294 10.07 24.66 16.81
CA SER A 294 11.40 25.17 16.45
C SER A 294 12.30 24.09 15.87
N SER A 295 13.32 24.51 15.14
CA SER A 295 14.45 23.69 14.76
C SER A 295 15.75 24.46 14.80
N TYR A 296 16.86 23.73 14.95
CA TYR A 296 18.21 24.29 15.01
C TYR A 296 19.19 23.42 14.23
N GLN A 297 19.98 24.08 13.39
CA GLN A 297 21.10 23.47 12.67
C GLN A 297 22.36 24.35 12.85
N GLN A 298 23.38 23.81 13.48
CA GLN A 298 24.55 24.54 13.92
C GLN A 298 25.22 25.37 12.81
N GLU A 299 25.30 24.84 11.59
CA GLU A 299 25.98 25.49 10.47
C GLU A 299 25.10 26.44 9.66
N ILE A 300 23.75 26.36 9.84
CA ILE A 300 22.81 27.08 8.99
C ILE A 300 22.05 28.14 9.79
N GLY A 301 21.53 27.78 10.98
CA GLY A 301 20.76 28.70 11.82
C GLY A 301 19.61 28.03 12.54
N SER A 302 18.66 28.85 13.00
CA SER A 302 17.46 28.41 13.71
C SER A 302 16.20 29.02 13.12
N VAL A 303 15.10 28.35 13.33
CA VAL A 303 13.75 28.86 13.03
C VAL A 303 12.82 28.52 14.20
N GLU A 304 11.95 29.47 14.53
CA GLU A 304 10.93 29.36 15.56
C GLU A 304 9.59 29.83 14.98
N GLU A 305 8.54 29.10 15.27
CA GLU A 305 7.20 29.42 14.80
C GLU A 305 6.17 29.20 15.91
N ASN A 306 5.38 30.22 16.19
CA ASN A 306 4.30 30.15 17.18
C ASN A 306 3.02 29.60 16.53
N LEU A 307 2.47 28.52 17.08
CA LEU A 307 1.24 27.85 16.63
C LEU A 307 0.00 28.52 17.23
N THR A 308 -0.34 29.71 16.76
CA THR A 308 -1.40 30.57 17.32
C THR A 308 -2.82 30.00 17.20
N SER A 309 -3.04 29.07 16.28
CA SER A 309 -4.33 28.38 16.06
C SER A 309 -4.51 27.12 16.91
N SER A 310 -3.60 26.85 17.84
CA SER A 310 -3.65 25.68 18.71
C SER A 310 -4.28 25.97 20.08
N THR A 311 -4.83 24.91 20.70
CA THR A 311 -5.27 24.93 22.10
C THR A 311 -4.50 23.88 22.86
N TYR A 312 -3.82 24.30 23.92
CA TYR A 312 -3.01 23.42 24.75
C TYR A 312 -3.56 23.34 26.17
N GLU A 313 -3.62 22.13 26.73
CA GLU A 313 -4.02 21.84 28.10
C GLU A 313 -2.94 21.01 28.77
N GLY A 314 -2.42 21.48 29.91
CA GLY A 314 -1.37 20.83 30.71
C GLY A 314 -0.37 21.84 31.28
N ASP A 315 0.63 21.31 32.03
CA ASP A 315 1.79 22.06 32.49
C ASP A 315 2.79 22.28 31.34
N ASN A 316 3.86 23.03 31.60
CA ASN A 316 4.91 23.23 30.59
C ASN A 316 5.50 21.89 30.13
N LEU A 317 5.54 21.66 28.84
CA LEU A 317 6.11 20.46 28.22
C LEU A 317 6.99 20.83 27.04
N SER A 318 8.19 20.23 26.98
CA SER A 318 9.10 20.31 25.86
C SER A 318 9.37 18.91 25.29
N ILE A 319 9.20 18.72 24.00
CA ILE A 319 9.40 17.44 23.35
C ILE A 319 10.07 17.61 21.99
N SER A 320 11.05 16.76 21.69
CA SER A 320 11.70 16.73 20.38
C SER A 320 11.35 15.44 19.65
N PHE A 321 11.10 15.53 18.33
CA PHE A 321 10.72 14.38 17.52
C PHE A 321 11.15 14.55 16.05
N SER A 322 11.09 13.47 15.28
CA SER A 322 11.34 13.51 13.84
C SER A 322 10.18 14.22 13.13
N SER A 323 10.48 15.33 12.45
CA SER A 323 9.51 16.08 11.63
C SER A 323 8.90 15.19 10.54
N LYS A 324 9.71 14.32 9.93
CA LYS A 324 9.26 13.34 8.92
C LYS A 324 8.23 12.38 9.50
N TYR A 325 8.51 11.77 10.65
CA TYR A 325 7.60 10.79 11.25
C TYR A 325 6.28 11.42 11.70
N ALA A 326 6.36 12.60 12.29
CA ALA A 326 5.16 13.36 12.67
C ALA A 326 4.34 13.77 11.44
N ASN A 327 4.99 14.27 10.40
CA ASN A 327 4.33 14.73 9.17
C ASN A 327 3.63 13.57 8.44
N ASP A 328 4.31 12.40 8.31
CA ASP A 328 3.71 11.19 7.72
C ASP A 328 2.46 10.74 8.52
N ALA A 329 2.56 10.76 9.86
CA ALA A 329 1.47 10.40 10.75
C ALA A 329 0.28 11.37 10.64
N ILE A 330 0.54 12.68 10.65
CA ILE A 330 -0.49 13.73 10.55
C ILE A 330 -1.21 13.67 9.19
N LYS A 331 -0.47 13.47 8.11
CA LYS A 331 -1.02 13.38 6.73
C LYS A 331 -1.97 12.20 6.54
N SER A 332 -1.89 11.17 7.38
CA SER A 332 -2.75 9.98 7.27
C SER A 332 -4.20 10.23 7.71
N PHE A 333 -4.46 11.26 8.49
CA PHE A 333 -5.82 11.60 8.93
C PHE A 333 -6.62 12.29 7.82
N SER A 334 -7.89 11.95 7.71
CA SER A 334 -8.83 12.59 6.77
C SER A 334 -9.48 13.84 7.34
N GLY A 335 -9.58 13.97 8.67
CA GLY A 335 -10.20 15.11 9.38
C GLY A 335 -9.40 16.39 9.26
N GLU A 336 -10.07 17.53 9.55
CA GLU A 336 -9.45 18.85 9.54
C GLU A 336 -8.69 19.17 10.83
N ASN A 337 -9.14 18.61 11.95
CA ASN A 337 -8.58 18.84 13.27
C ASN A 337 -8.06 17.54 13.89
N ILE A 338 -6.92 17.66 14.52
CA ILE A 338 -6.26 16.55 15.22
C ILE A 338 -6.00 16.91 16.67
N THR A 339 -5.91 15.88 17.49
CA THR A 339 -5.51 15.99 18.89
C THR A 339 -4.22 15.20 19.09
N ILE A 340 -3.23 15.85 19.70
CA ILE A 340 -1.97 15.20 20.09
C ILE A 340 -1.97 15.06 21.60
N LEU A 341 -1.72 13.85 22.07
CA LEU A 341 -1.82 13.45 23.48
C LEU A 341 -0.44 13.03 23.99
N PHE A 342 0.00 13.63 25.11
CA PHE A 342 1.33 13.37 25.67
C PHE A 342 1.21 12.88 27.12
N THR A 343 2.25 12.12 27.54
CA THR A 343 2.44 11.65 28.92
C THR A 343 3.76 12.13 29.52
N GLY A 344 4.54 12.92 28.79
CA GLY A 344 5.82 13.52 29.23
C GLY A 344 6.86 13.60 28.13
N GLU A 345 7.96 14.32 28.40
CA GLU A 345 9.00 14.71 27.44
C GLU A 345 9.66 13.56 26.68
N MET A 346 9.91 12.43 27.39
CA MET A 346 10.61 11.27 26.85
C MET A 346 9.70 10.05 26.68
N LYS A 347 8.41 10.30 26.54
CA LYS A 347 7.39 9.26 26.31
C LYS A 347 6.81 9.37 24.91
N PRO A 348 6.36 8.25 24.31
CA PRO A 348 5.63 8.30 23.06
C PRO A 348 4.43 9.22 23.15
N PHE A 349 4.18 9.95 22.10
CA PHE A 349 2.93 10.73 21.98
C PHE A 349 2.01 10.12 20.92
N ILE A 350 0.73 10.36 21.08
CA ILE A 350 -0.32 9.84 20.22
C ILE A 350 -0.97 10.97 19.46
N ILE A 351 -1.28 10.73 18.19
CA ILE A 351 -2.06 11.62 17.36
C ILE A 351 -3.38 10.91 17.02
N LYS A 352 -4.48 11.59 17.17
CA LYS A 352 -5.83 11.11 16.85
C LYS A 352 -6.62 12.17 16.08
N ASP A 353 -7.60 11.71 15.31
CA ASP A 353 -8.66 12.56 14.77
C ASP A 353 -9.59 12.98 15.91
N GLN A 354 -10.15 14.19 15.85
CA GLN A 354 -11.12 14.66 16.85
C GLN A 354 -12.49 13.99 16.71
N GLU A 355 -12.84 13.56 15.50
CA GLU A 355 -14.16 13.04 15.17
C GLU A 355 -14.20 11.51 15.09
N LYS A 356 -13.04 10.85 14.85
CA LYS A 356 -12.96 9.40 14.60
C LYS A 356 -11.92 8.74 15.52
N ASP A 357 -12.32 7.69 16.20
CA ASP A 357 -11.47 6.96 17.15
C ASP A 357 -10.87 5.65 16.55
N ASP A 358 -11.07 5.44 15.25
CA ASP A 358 -10.69 4.21 14.56
C ASP A 358 -9.21 4.20 14.11
N LEU A 359 -8.54 5.36 14.11
CA LEU A 359 -7.15 5.56 13.73
C LEU A 359 -6.34 6.19 14.85
N LEU A 360 -5.21 5.57 15.16
CA LEU A 360 -4.25 6.05 16.13
C LEU A 360 -2.85 6.02 15.51
N GLN A 361 -2.16 7.16 15.61
CA GLN A 361 -0.75 7.27 15.24
C GLN A 361 0.09 7.50 16.50
N LEU A 362 1.23 6.80 16.62
CA LEU A 362 2.17 6.95 17.72
C LEU A 362 3.55 7.30 17.16
N VAL A 363 4.20 8.28 17.77
CA VAL A 363 5.56 8.70 17.42
C VAL A 363 6.42 8.72 18.68
N LEU A 364 7.64 8.20 18.56
CA LEU A 364 8.62 8.25 19.64
C LEU A 364 9.34 9.61 19.66
N PRO A 365 9.59 10.18 20.85
CA PRO A 365 10.46 11.33 21.00
C PRO A 365 11.92 10.99 20.70
N VAL A 366 12.71 12.01 20.41
CA VAL A 366 14.15 11.93 20.20
C VAL A 366 14.86 12.71 21.31
N ARG A 367 15.91 12.14 21.89
CA ARG A 367 16.76 12.87 22.82
C ARG A 367 17.58 13.93 22.07
N THR A 368 17.44 15.17 22.44
CA THR A 368 18.33 16.26 22.07
C THR A 368 19.20 16.60 23.29
N TYR A 369 20.51 16.64 23.10
CA TYR A 369 21.49 17.00 24.13
C TYR A 369 21.75 18.52 24.07
#